data_68f5f080800b3a2107817a4f9c1ad9a6
#
_entry.id   68f5f080800b3a2107817a4f9c1ad9a6
#
_cell.length_a   1.000
_cell.length_b   1.000
_cell.length_c   1.000
_cell.angle_alpha   90.00
_cell.angle_beta   90.00
_cell.angle_gamma   90.00
#
_symmetry.space_group_name_H-M   'P 1'
#
loop_
_entity.id
_entity.type
_entity.pdbx_description
1 polymer ?
#
loop_
_entity_poly.entity_id
_entity_poly.type
_entity_poly.pdbx_seq_one_letter_code
_entity_poly.pdbx_strand_id
1 'polypeptide(L)'
;MIKHIWVDADSCPLKVRNHTVDYAAKKGITVYFVANKQIECQSKNPFNMIVTDTQKDSADNYIFEHTQSGTDLVITRDIVFADRLVSKGVPVINDRGTEFTKEIIKERLSERDFNLQLVQLGLSKPYHEGYDQKKFEKFANCLDRVIVKNL
;
A
#
# COMPACT_ATOMS: atom_id res chain seq x y z
N MET A 1 -7.00 13.54 11.18
CA MET A 1 -7.85 13.39 9.97
C MET A 1 -6.98 13.18 8.74
N ILE A 2 -7.23 12.11 8.02
CA ILE A 2 -6.46 11.81 6.80
C ILE A 2 -6.87 12.76 5.68
N LYS A 3 -5.89 13.41 5.10
CA LYS A 3 -6.06 14.37 3.99
C LYS A 3 -5.44 13.89 2.68
N HIS A 4 -4.48 12.99 2.76
CA HIS A 4 -3.74 12.49 1.60
C HIS A 4 -3.59 10.96 1.67
N ILE A 5 -3.80 10.31 0.52
CA ILE A 5 -3.50 8.89 0.35
C ILE A 5 -2.40 8.76 -0.70
N TRP A 6 -1.31 8.11 -0.31
CA TRP A 6 -0.18 7.82 -1.19
C TRP A 6 -0.21 6.35 -1.56
N VAL A 7 -0.18 6.06 -2.84
CA VAL A 7 -0.24 4.68 -3.34
C VAL A 7 1.09 4.34 -4.01
N ASP A 8 1.73 3.28 -3.49
CA ASP A 8 2.87 2.64 -4.16
C ASP A 8 2.31 1.83 -5.33
N ALA A 9 2.28 2.45 -6.51
CA ALA A 9 1.40 2.02 -7.58
C ALA A 9 1.99 0.94 -8.50
N ASP A 10 3.30 0.67 -8.42
CA ASP A 10 3.96 -0.31 -9.30
C ASP A 10 3.40 -1.73 -9.16
N SER A 11 2.96 -2.10 -7.97
CA SER A 11 2.40 -3.43 -7.69
C SER A 11 0.93 -3.40 -7.31
N CYS A 12 0.26 -2.27 -7.47
CA CYS A 12 -1.12 -2.09 -7.02
C CYS A 12 -2.11 -2.55 -8.10
N PRO A 13 -3.08 -3.44 -7.79
CA PRO A 13 -4.10 -3.85 -8.75
C PRO A 13 -4.97 -2.69 -9.22
N LEU A 14 -5.44 -2.77 -10.46
CA LEU A 14 -6.28 -1.72 -11.05
C LEU A 14 -7.55 -1.46 -10.24
N LYS A 15 -8.21 -2.51 -9.75
CA LYS A 15 -9.42 -2.37 -8.91
C LYS A 15 -9.14 -1.54 -7.66
N VAL A 16 -7.99 -1.74 -7.04
CA VAL A 16 -7.58 -1.00 -5.84
C VAL A 16 -7.35 0.46 -6.17
N ARG A 17 -6.66 0.73 -7.28
CA ARG A 17 -6.42 2.11 -7.72
C ARG A 17 -7.71 2.86 -8.01
N ASN A 18 -8.62 2.25 -8.78
CA ASN A 18 -9.90 2.85 -9.11
C ASN A 18 -10.74 3.12 -7.85
N HIS A 19 -10.85 2.14 -6.96
CA HIS A 19 -11.62 2.28 -5.73
C HIS A 19 -11.04 3.37 -4.82
N THR A 20 -9.72 3.42 -4.70
CA THR A 20 -9.06 4.43 -3.85
C THR A 20 -9.38 5.84 -4.31
N VAL A 21 -9.31 6.09 -5.62
CA VAL A 21 -9.63 7.41 -6.18
C VAL A 21 -11.11 7.76 -5.96
N ASP A 22 -12.02 6.82 -6.20
CA ASP A 22 -13.46 7.04 -6.02
C ASP A 22 -13.82 7.27 -4.56
N TYR A 23 -13.26 6.48 -3.66
CA TYR A 23 -13.46 6.64 -2.22
C TYR A 23 -12.95 8.00 -1.71
N ALA A 24 -11.74 8.35 -2.12
CA ALA A 24 -11.11 9.59 -1.71
C ALA A 24 -11.90 10.81 -2.19
N ALA A 25 -12.44 10.76 -3.41
CA ALA A 25 -13.27 11.85 -3.94
C ALA A 25 -14.50 12.09 -3.08
N LYS A 26 -15.12 11.04 -2.57
CA LYS A 26 -16.28 11.15 -1.68
C LYS A 26 -15.93 11.73 -0.31
N LYS A 27 -14.69 11.59 0.12
CA LYS A 27 -14.23 12.04 1.44
C LYS A 27 -13.42 13.34 1.39
N GLY A 28 -13.21 13.90 0.21
CA GLY A 28 -12.41 15.12 0.06
C GLY A 28 -10.92 14.89 0.30
N ILE A 29 -10.43 13.69 0.03
CA ILE A 29 -9.03 13.29 0.23
C ILE A 29 -8.29 13.34 -1.11
N THR A 30 -7.07 13.84 -1.09
CA THR A 30 -6.19 13.89 -2.28
C THR A 30 -5.43 12.58 -2.43
N VAL A 31 -5.40 12.02 -3.64
CA VAL A 31 -4.69 10.77 -3.95
C VAL A 31 -3.45 11.06 -4.79
N TYR A 32 -2.34 10.46 -4.41
CA TYR A 32 -1.09 10.46 -5.17
C TYR A 32 -0.70 9.04 -5.51
N PHE A 33 -0.60 8.74 -6.81
CA PHE A 33 0.04 7.51 -7.28
C PHE A 33 1.52 7.79 -7.53
N VAL A 34 2.39 6.97 -6.97
CA VAL A 34 3.83 7.09 -7.16
C VAL A 34 4.36 5.80 -7.74
N ALA A 35 5.05 5.87 -8.87
CA ALA A 35 5.59 4.71 -9.55
C ALA A 35 6.77 5.14 -10.44
N ASN A 36 7.55 4.17 -10.93
CA ASN A 36 8.66 4.45 -11.84
C ASN A 36 8.21 4.54 -13.31
N LYS A 37 6.90 4.42 -13.56
CA LYS A 37 6.29 4.54 -14.89
C LYS A 37 4.86 5.08 -14.75
N GLN A 38 4.30 5.57 -15.84
CA GLN A 38 2.90 5.99 -15.88
C GLN A 38 1.98 4.79 -15.60
N ILE A 39 1.04 4.96 -14.67
CA ILE A 39 0.09 3.93 -14.25
C ILE A 39 -1.32 4.35 -14.66
N GLU A 40 -2.10 3.41 -15.20
CA GLU A 40 -3.48 3.65 -15.57
C GLU A 40 -4.41 3.70 -14.36
N CYS A 41 -5.39 4.58 -14.44
CA CYS A 41 -6.54 4.59 -13.56
C CYS A 41 -7.78 4.92 -14.37
N GLN A 42 -8.83 4.10 -14.23
CA GLN A 42 -10.07 4.24 -15.01
C GLN A 42 -11.12 5.10 -14.30
N SER A 43 -10.81 5.60 -13.13
CA SER A 43 -11.71 6.49 -12.41
C SER A 43 -11.84 7.82 -13.14
N LYS A 44 -13.06 8.41 -13.11
CA LYS A 44 -13.32 9.76 -13.61
C LYS A 44 -12.97 10.83 -12.60
N ASN A 45 -12.68 10.46 -11.36
CA ASN A 45 -12.32 11.38 -10.30
C ASN A 45 -10.85 11.78 -10.40
N PRO A 46 -10.47 12.96 -9.90
CA PRO A 46 -9.11 13.45 -10.01
C PRO A 46 -8.13 12.66 -9.13
N PHE A 47 -6.92 12.49 -9.62
CA PHE A 47 -5.80 11.94 -8.88
C PHE A 47 -4.51 12.58 -9.40
N ASN A 48 -3.43 12.45 -8.64
CA ASN A 48 -2.12 12.94 -9.03
C ASN A 48 -1.22 11.77 -9.36
N MET A 49 -0.51 11.85 -10.49
CA MET A 49 0.47 10.82 -10.87
C MET A 49 1.87 11.41 -10.76
N ILE A 50 2.72 10.73 -9.98
CA ILE A 50 4.11 11.10 -9.80
C ILE A 50 4.97 9.97 -10.34
N VAL A 51 5.74 10.26 -11.40
CA VAL A 51 6.64 9.30 -12.02
C VAL A 51 8.04 9.59 -11.51
N THR A 52 8.63 8.62 -10.80
CA THR A 52 10.01 8.70 -10.31
C THR A 52 10.96 8.07 -11.34
N ASP A 53 12.26 8.13 -11.07
CA ASP A 53 13.22 7.45 -11.93
C ASP A 53 13.13 5.91 -11.77
N THR A 54 13.89 5.18 -12.58
CA THR A 54 13.84 3.71 -12.61
C THR A 54 14.75 3.04 -11.60
N GLN A 55 15.42 3.81 -10.75
CA GLN A 55 16.29 3.25 -9.72
C GLN A 55 15.45 2.52 -8.67
N LYS A 56 16.06 1.50 -8.08
CA LYS A 56 15.44 0.73 -7.02
C LYS A 56 15.05 1.66 -5.86
N ASP A 57 13.87 1.45 -5.32
CA ASP A 57 13.31 2.18 -4.17
C ASP A 57 13.08 3.67 -4.39
N SER A 58 13.14 4.18 -5.62
CA SER A 58 12.88 5.60 -5.90
C SER A 58 11.47 6.02 -5.51
N ALA A 59 10.46 5.20 -5.85
CA ALA A 59 9.07 5.48 -5.48
C ALA A 59 8.88 5.45 -3.97
N ASP A 60 9.44 4.44 -3.30
CA ASP A 60 9.37 4.29 -1.84
C ASP A 60 9.98 5.50 -1.14
N ASN A 61 11.17 5.90 -1.57
CA ASN A 61 11.86 7.05 -0.97
C ASN A 61 11.09 8.33 -1.18
N TYR A 62 10.49 8.53 -2.36
CA TYR A 62 9.66 9.70 -2.63
C TYR A 62 8.47 9.77 -1.67
N ILE A 63 7.74 8.66 -1.53
CA ILE A 63 6.60 8.57 -0.62
C ILE A 63 7.06 8.84 0.82
N PHE A 64 8.15 8.19 1.25
CA PHE A 64 8.65 8.35 2.62
C PHE A 64 8.98 9.80 2.94
N GLU A 65 9.63 10.50 2.01
CA GLU A 65 10.05 11.90 2.22
C GLU A 65 8.87 12.87 2.27
N HIS A 66 7.77 12.57 1.56
CA HIS A 66 6.65 13.50 1.41
C HIS A 66 5.49 13.23 2.36
N THR A 67 5.43 12.05 3.00
CA THR A 67 4.34 11.72 3.92
C THR A 67 4.52 12.38 5.28
N GLN A 68 3.39 12.72 5.89
CA GLN A 68 3.34 13.33 7.21
C GLN A 68 2.46 12.52 8.15
N SER A 69 2.95 12.29 9.36
CA SER A 69 2.16 11.68 10.43
C SER A 69 0.94 12.55 10.75
N GLY A 70 -0.20 11.91 10.95
CA GLY A 70 -1.45 12.56 11.33
C GLY A 70 -2.35 12.97 10.17
N THR A 71 -1.82 13.12 8.96
CA THR A 71 -2.62 13.56 7.80
C THR A 71 -2.56 12.61 6.62
N ASP A 72 -1.61 11.69 6.59
CA ASP A 72 -1.33 10.86 5.41
C ASP A 72 -1.51 9.38 5.71
N LEU A 73 -2.01 8.65 4.71
CA LEU A 73 -2.13 7.19 4.69
C LEU A 73 -1.37 6.67 3.48
N VAL A 74 -0.68 5.54 3.63
CA VAL A 74 0.05 4.90 2.52
C VAL A 74 -0.53 3.52 2.24
N ILE A 75 -0.65 3.18 0.96
CA ILE A 75 -1.04 1.84 0.49
C ILE A 75 0.18 1.22 -0.20
N THR A 76 0.71 0.13 0.35
CA THR A 76 1.85 -0.61 -0.21
C THR A 76 1.80 -2.08 0.19
N ARG A 77 2.36 -2.94 -0.65
CA ARG A 77 2.60 -4.37 -0.33
C ARG A 77 3.94 -4.61 0.33
N ASP A 78 4.87 -3.66 0.23
CA ASP A 78 6.25 -3.83 0.67
C ASP A 78 6.32 -3.73 2.18
N ILE A 79 6.60 -4.86 2.84
CA ILE A 79 6.64 -4.96 4.31
C ILE A 79 7.80 -4.13 4.87
N VAL A 80 8.95 -4.13 4.21
CA VAL A 80 10.12 -3.35 4.67
C VAL A 80 9.84 -1.87 4.59
N PHE A 81 9.19 -1.42 3.50
CA PHE A 81 8.78 -0.04 3.36
C PHE A 81 7.71 0.34 4.39
N ALA A 82 6.72 -0.57 4.61
CA ALA A 82 5.69 -0.37 5.63
C ALA A 82 6.30 -0.17 7.01
N ASP A 83 7.35 -0.92 7.35
CA ASP A 83 8.05 -0.77 8.62
C ASP A 83 8.65 0.64 8.79
N ARG A 84 9.28 1.16 7.76
CA ARG A 84 9.82 2.53 7.76
C ARG A 84 8.73 3.56 8.02
N LEU A 85 7.59 3.42 7.35
CA LEU A 85 6.46 4.34 7.47
C LEU A 85 5.79 4.27 8.85
N VAL A 86 5.57 3.07 9.37
CA VAL A 86 4.99 2.87 10.70
C VAL A 86 5.91 3.47 11.77
N SER A 87 7.23 3.35 11.61
CA SER A 87 8.20 3.97 12.50
C SER A 87 8.14 5.49 12.47
N LYS A 88 7.76 6.06 11.33
CA LYS A 88 7.55 7.51 11.16
C LYS A 88 6.21 7.97 11.74
N GLY A 89 5.33 7.06 12.11
CA GLY A 89 3.99 7.37 12.61
C GLY A 89 2.93 7.53 11.53
N VAL A 90 3.20 7.02 10.33
CA VAL A 90 2.28 7.07 9.19
C VAL A 90 1.49 5.76 9.14
N PRO A 91 0.13 5.79 9.12
CA PRO A 91 -0.66 4.58 8.95
C PRO A 91 -0.45 3.97 7.56
N VAL A 92 -0.32 2.66 7.50
CA VAL A 92 -0.06 1.92 6.27
C VAL A 92 -1.01 0.73 6.18
N ILE A 93 -1.61 0.55 5.00
CA ILE A 93 -2.41 -0.63 4.68
C ILE A 93 -1.89 -1.26 3.39
N ASN A 94 -2.21 -2.53 3.18
CA ASN A 94 -1.94 -3.18 1.90
C ASN A 94 -3.23 -3.36 1.10
N ASP A 95 -3.09 -3.88 -0.11
CA ASP A 95 -4.21 -4.11 -1.03
C ASP A 95 -5.06 -5.35 -0.68
N ARG A 96 -4.74 -6.04 0.41
CA ARG A 96 -5.43 -7.25 0.86
C ARG A 96 -6.16 -7.06 2.18
N GLY A 97 -6.24 -5.83 2.66
CA GLY A 97 -6.99 -5.47 3.87
C GLY A 97 -6.21 -5.62 5.17
N THR A 98 -4.90 -5.60 5.11
CA THR A 98 -4.06 -5.59 6.31
C THR A 98 -3.69 -4.16 6.69
N GLU A 99 -3.97 -3.77 7.92
CA GLU A 99 -3.43 -2.56 8.53
C GLU A 99 -2.13 -2.92 9.23
N PHE A 100 -1.01 -2.36 8.79
CA PHE A 100 0.29 -2.71 9.34
C PHE A 100 0.52 -2.09 10.72
N THR A 101 0.95 -2.93 11.66
CA THR A 101 1.47 -2.54 12.97
C THR A 101 2.88 -3.12 13.12
N LYS A 102 3.62 -2.66 14.12
CA LYS A 102 4.95 -3.22 14.41
C LYS A 102 4.90 -4.73 14.63
N GLU A 103 3.88 -5.22 15.33
CA GLU A 103 3.70 -6.65 15.63
C GLU A 103 3.42 -7.46 14.38
N ILE A 104 2.49 -6.99 13.53
CA ILE A 104 2.15 -7.65 12.27
C ILE A 104 3.35 -7.68 11.33
N ILE A 105 4.09 -6.60 11.25
CA ILE A 105 5.29 -6.51 10.41
C ILE A 105 6.33 -7.53 10.87
N LYS A 106 6.61 -7.59 12.16
CA LYS A 106 7.57 -8.54 12.74
C LYS A 106 7.18 -9.98 12.45
N GLU A 107 5.91 -10.31 12.65
CA GLU A 107 5.37 -11.65 12.38
C GLU A 107 5.53 -12.03 10.90
N ARG A 108 5.15 -11.13 9.99
CA ARG A 108 5.22 -11.38 8.55
C ARG A 108 6.65 -11.46 8.03
N LEU A 109 7.58 -10.68 8.56
CA LEU A 109 8.99 -10.79 8.21
C LEU A 109 9.56 -12.15 8.64
N SER A 110 9.19 -12.63 9.82
CA SER A 110 9.61 -13.95 10.31
C SER A 110 9.07 -15.07 9.42
N GLU A 111 7.81 -15.01 9.04
CA GLU A 111 7.18 -15.97 8.13
C GLU A 111 7.85 -15.96 6.75
N ARG A 112 8.16 -14.78 6.23
CA ARG A 112 8.85 -14.61 4.95
C ARG A 112 10.23 -15.28 4.97
N ASP A 113 11.01 -15.03 6.01
CA ASP A 113 12.35 -15.62 6.16
C ASP A 113 12.28 -17.13 6.28
N PHE A 114 11.34 -17.64 7.07
CA PHE A 114 11.10 -19.08 7.23
C PHE A 114 10.75 -19.73 5.88
N ASN A 115 9.81 -19.14 5.13
CA ASN A 115 9.39 -19.65 3.84
C ASN A 115 10.51 -19.63 2.81
N LEU A 116 11.35 -18.60 2.81
CA LEU A 116 12.53 -18.54 1.95
C LEU A 116 13.52 -19.67 2.25
N GLN A 117 13.74 -19.97 3.53
CA GLN A 117 14.59 -21.09 3.93
C GLN A 117 14.04 -22.42 3.45
N LEU A 118 12.73 -22.63 3.57
CA LEU A 118 12.07 -23.85 3.07
C LEU A 118 12.26 -24.02 1.56
N VAL A 119 12.11 -22.94 0.79
CA VAL A 119 12.32 -22.97 -0.67
C VAL A 119 13.77 -23.32 -0.99
N GLN A 120 14.74 -22.70 -0.31
CA GLN A 120 16.17 -22.96 -0.51
C GLN A 120 16.56 -24.39 -0.19
N LEU A 121 15.89 -25.00 0.80
CA LEU A 121 16.12 -26.41 1.18
C LEU A 121 15.35 -27.42 0.31
N GLY A 122 14.57 -26.96 -0.65
CA GLY A 122 13.77 -27.81 -1.52
C GLY A 122 12.54 -28.41 -0.85
N LEU A 123 12.16 -27.93 0.33
CA LEU A 123 11.03 -28.44 1.12
C LEU A 123 9.70 -27.76 0.77
N SER A 124 9.74 -26.67 0.00
CA SER A 124 8.56 -25.94 -0.44
C SER A 124 8.83 -25.32 -1.81
N LYS A 125 7.75 -24.99 -2.53
CA LYS A 125 7.84 -24.28 -3.81
C LYS A 125 7.47 -22.81 -3.59
N PRO A 126 8.03 -21.87 -4.40
CA PRO A 126 7.57 -20.50 -4.38
C PRO A 126 6.08 -20.43 -4.66
N TYR A 127 5.34 -19.68 -3.83
CA TYR A 127 3.90 -19.54 -3.96
C TYR A 127 3.55 -18.09 -4.31
N HIS A 128 2.76 -17.94 -5.39
CA HIS A 128 2.22 -16.65 -5.80
C HIS A 128 0.70 -16.68 -5.68
N GLU A 129 0.17 -15.91 -4.74
CA GLU A 129 -1.26 -15.80 -4.54
C GLU A 129 -1.83 -14.73 -5.46
N GLY A 130 -2.81 -15.10 -6.31
CA GLY A 130 -3.52 -14.17 -7.18
C GLY A 130 -4.37 -13.19 -6.39
N TYR A 131 -4.73 -12.05 -7.01
CA TYR A 131 -5.64 -11.07 -6.44
C TYR A 131 -7.08 -11.37 -6.89
N ASP A 132 -7.99 -11.50 -5.95
CA ASP A 132 -9.39 -11.88 -6.20
C ASP A 132 -10.37 -10.87 -5.57
N GLN A 133 -11.67 -11.08 -5.82
CA GLN A 133 -12.73 -10.20 -5.32
C GLN A 133 -12.78 -10.19 -3.78
N LYS A 134 -12.51 -11.31 -3.14
CA LYS A 134 -12.52 -11.41 -1.68
C LYS A 134 -11.43 -10.53 -1.05
N LYS A 135 -10.24 -10.53 -1.64
CA LYS A 135 -9.14 -9.66 -1.20
C LYS A 135 -9.48 -8.20 -1.42
N PHE A 136 -10.11 -7.87 -2.55
CA PHE A 136 -10.56 -6.51 -2.83
C PHE A 136 -11.58 -6.03 -1.79
N GLU A 137 -12.56 -6.86 -1.42
CA GLU A 137 -13.54 -6.50 -0.40
C GLU A 137 -12.89 -6.25 0.95
N LYS A 138 -11.91 -7.07 1.33
CA LYS A 138 -11.13 -6.86 2.55
C LYS A 138 -10.36 -5.54 2.51
N PHE A 139 -9.79 -5.20 1.36
CA PHE A 139 -9.11 -3.92 1.17
C PHE A 139 -10.09 -2.76 1.35
N ALA A 140 -11.24 -2.79 0.68
CA ALA A 140 -12.22 -1.72 0.73
C ALA A 140 -12.71 -1.48 2.17
N ASN A 141 -12.98 -2.55 2.91
CA ASN A 141 -13.37 -2.46 4.32
C ASN A 141 -12.25 -1.92 5.20
N CYS A 142 -11.01 -2.33 4.95
CA CYS A 142 -9.85 -1.84 5.69
C CYS A 142 -9.63 -0.35 5.46
N LEU A 143 -9.71 0.10 4.21
CA LEU A 143 -9.55 1.51 3.85
C LEU A 143 -10.58 2.37 4.59
N ASP A 144 -11.85 1.98 4.54
CA ASP A 144 -12.90 2.72 5.23
C ASP A 144 -12.68 2.75 6.75
N ARG A 145 -12.36 1.61 7.35
CA ARG A 145 -12.10 1.52 8.78
C ARG A 145 -10.96 2.44 9.23
N VAL A 146 -9.87 2.45 8.49
CA VAL A 146 -8.70 3.28 8.85
C VAL A 146 -9.00 4.77 8.67
N ILE A 147 -9.70 5.15 7.60
CA ILE A 147 -10.07 6.54 7.37
C ILE A 147 -11.04 7.02 8.46
N VAL A 148 -12.06 6.23 8.81
CA VAL A 148 -13.03 6.58 9.85
C VAL A 148 -12.34 6.70 11.22
N LYS A 149 -11.45 5.78 11.54
CA LYS A 149 -10.70 5.80 12.80
C LYS A 149 -9.84 7.05 12.98
N ASN A 150 -9.39 7.66 11.89
CA ASN A 150 -8.52 8.83 11.88
C ASN A 150 -9.26 10.15 11.57
N LEU A 151 -10.55 10.17 11.73
CA LEU A 151 -11.34 11.38 11.59
C LEU A 151 -11.09 12.38 12.73
#